data_7110ab3e4e5ce7df1821ee6c33d9b86e
#
_entry.id   7110ab3e4e5ce7df1821ee6c33d9b86e
#
_cell.length_a   1.000
_cell.length_b   1.000
_cell.length_c   1.000
_cell.angle_alpha   90.00
_cell.angle_beta   90.00
_cell.angle_gamma   90.00
#
_symmetry.space_group_name_H-M   'P 1'
#
loop_
_entity.id
_entity.type
_entity.pdbx_description
1 polymer ?
#
loop_
_entity_poly.entity_id
_entity_poly.type
_entity_poly.pdbx_seq_one_letter_code
_entity_poly.pdbx_strand_id
1 'polypeptide(L)'
;MNNPGTSGTISVIVPVYNVEEYLPRCLESILGQTYRDLQVILVDDGSTDGSSRLCAEFAERDPRIECIRTSNSGVSAARNRGLEAAKGRWIGFVDADDYIEAGFYETLVTHLTHSDKQIVCCGVRAEDTEGNRIERFKGRRFPAVEQDFDRDDALLRYLNPDTRILYWAVWNKLYSAELLKGIAFENEKVIAEDFDFTLRCFLRSNGLRYIPDELYHYLVRPGSAITGSRFSKNSFDGMFFMDRAVREIQRAGIGGEVIKCALIGREITAAKTLRDYQRGNREAEGPENAEADLARCRETLSSGREAMRAPLARRNGGSAWSAVTLKSKVLCFIAAHCEKLLRFI
;
A
#
# COMPACT_ATOMS: atom_id res chain seq x y z
N MET A 1 23.52 -19.45 -6.27
CA MET A 1 24.04 -20.04 -5.01
C MET A 1 23.26 -19.39 -3.89
N ASN A 2 22.42 -20.15 -3.18
CA ASN A 2 21.63 -19.60 -2.09
C ASN A 2 22.57 -19.15 -0.97
N ASN A 3 22.50 -17.89 -0.60
CA ASN A 3 23.25 -17.34 0.52
C ASN A 3 22.65 -17.91 1.83
N PRO A 4 23.38 -18.71 2.63
CA PRO A 4 22.81 -19.42 3.79
C PRO A 4 22.20 -18.51 4.85
N GLY A 5 22.49 -17.21 4.81
CA GLY A 5 21.90 -16.22 5.72
C GLY A 5 20.52 -15.69 5.30
N THR A 6 20.05 -15.97 4.07
CA THR A 6 18.76 -15.49 3.53
C THR A 6 17.73 -16.60 3.33
N SER A 7 18.13 -17.88 3.49
CA SER A 7 17.21 -19.01 3.42
C SER A 7 16.21 -19.02 4.59
N GLY A 8 15.05 -19.59 4.38
CA GLY A 8 14.01 -19.79 5.39
C GLY A 8 12.62 -19.71 4.81
N THR A 9 11.67 -20.34 5.45
CA THR A 9 10.28 -20.40 5.02
C THR A 9 9.70 -19.00 4.81
N ILE A 10 8.98 -18.81 3.70
CA ILE A 10 8.17 -17.62 3.43
C ILE A 10 6.72 -17.94 3.78
N SER A 11 6.12 -17.18 4.70
CA SER A 11 4.67 -17.20 4.90
C SER A 11 4.01 -16.24 3.93
N VAL A 12 3.21 -16.78 3.02
CA VAL A 12 2.44 -16.03 2.02
C VAL A 12 1.03 -15.87 2.51
N ILE A 13 0.62 -14.65 2.84
CA ILE A 13 -0.69 -14.33 3.38
C ILE A 13 -1.60 -13.88 2.24
N VAL A 14 -2.72 -14.58 2.07
CA VAL A 14 -3.72 -14.31 1.01
C VAL A 14 -5.07 -14.05 1.68
N PRO A 15 -5.52 -12.77 1.79
CA PRO A 15 -6.86 -12.47 2.23
C PRO A 15 -7.86 -12.80 1.11
N VAL A 16 -8.92 -13.54 1.44
CA VAL A 16 -9.93 -14.03 0.48
C VAL A 16 -11.30 -13.53 0.87
N TYR A 17 -12.00 -12.85 -0.05
CA TYR A 17 -13.40 -12.48 0.13
C TYR A 17 -14.10 -12.28 -1.22
N ASN A 18 -15.01 -13.20 -1.58
CA ASN A 18 -15.83 -13.15 -2.81
C ASN A 18 -15.01 -12.93 -4.09
N VAL A 19 -14.08 -13.83 -4.37
CA VAL A 19 -13.12 -13.80 -5.49
C VAL A 19 -12.98 -15.14 -6.19
N GLU A 20 -14.06 -15.94 -6.22
CA GLU A 20 -14.04 -17.32 -6.77
C GLU A 20 -13.51 -17.40 -8.21
N GLU A 21 -13.75 -16.35 -9.01
CA GLU A 21 -13.31 -16.28 -10.41
C GLU A 21 -11.78 -16.17 -10.55
N TYR A 22 -11.12 -15.46 -9.61
CA TYR A 22 -9.70 -15.10 -9.69
C TYR A 22 -8.81 -16.00 -8.83
N LEU A 23 -9.36 -16.52 -7.74
CA LEU A 23 -8.64 -17.29 -6.72
C LEU A 23 -7.84 -18.48 -7.27
N PRO A 24 -8.33 -19.28 -8.24
CA PRO A 24 -7.54 -20.39 -8.78
C PRO A 24 -6.23 -19.92 -9.42
N ARG A 25 -6.26 -18.87 -10.25
CA ARG A 25 -5.06 -18.30 -10.89
C ARG A 25 -4.06 -17.78 -9.86
N CYS A 26 -4.55 -17.08 -8.85
CA CYS A 26 -3.73 -16.60 -7.73
C CYS A 26 -3.00 -17.76 -7.05
N LEU A 27 -3.73 -18.77 -6.60
CA LEU A 27 -3.16 -19.91 -5.88
C LEU A 27 -2.21 -20.75 -6.73
N GLU A 28 -2.55 -21.01 -8.00
CA GLU A 28 -1.65 -21.71 -8.92
C GLU A 28 -0.34 -20.94 -9.13
N SER A 29 -0.37 -19.62 -9.20
CA SER A 29 0.83 -18.80 -9.32
C SER A 29 1.73 -18.87 -8.08
N ILE A 30 1.14 -18.96 -6.88
CA ILE A 30 1.85 -19.10 -5.61
C ILE A 30 2.44 -20.52 -5.47
N LEU A 31 1.65 -21.55 -5.78
CA LEU A 31 2.09 -22.94 -5.68
C LEU A 31 3.14 -23.31 -6.74
N GLY A 32 3.10 -22.62 -7.88
CA GLY A 32 4.06 -22.75 -8.98
C GLY A 32 5.40 -22.06 -8.78
N GLN A 33 5.62 -21.36 -7.66
CA GLN A 33 6.85 -20.63 -7.40
C GLN A 33 8.10 -21.55 -7.46
N THR A 34 9.22 -21.02 -8.00
CA THR A 34 10.51 -21.71 -8.00
C THR A 34 11.06 -21.86 -6.59
N TYR A 35 10.83 -20.89 -5.71
CA TYR A 35 11.11 -21.00 -4.28
C TYR A 35 10.09 -21.91 -3.60
N ARG A 36 10.53 -23.05 -3.07
CA ARG A 36 9.63 -24.12 -2.61
C ARG A 36 9.28 -24.09 -1.12
N ASP A 37 10.11 -23.45 -0.30
CA ASP A 37 9.90 -23.41 1.17
C ASP A 37 8.87 -22.32 1.51
N LEU A 38 7.59 -22.63 1.24
CA LEU A 38 6.45 -21.74 1.43
C LEU A 38 5.47 -22.33 2.47
N GLN A 39 4.93 -21.45 3.32
CA GLN A 39 3.68 -21.63 4.04
C GLN A 39 2.65 -20.69 3.41
N VAL A 40 1.58 -21.20 2.86
CA VAL A 40 0.51 -20.39 2.22
C VAL A 40 -0.67 -20.30 3.16
N ILE A 41 -1.01 -19.12 3.60
CA ILE A 41 -2.08 -18.88 4.60
C ILE A 41 -3.23 -18.18 3.89
N LEU A 42 -4.29 -18.94 3.61
CA LEU A 42 -5.53 -18.43 3.06
C LEU A 42 -6.44 -17.99 4.21
N VAL A 43 -6.82 -16.72 4.24
CA VAL A 43 -7.76 -16.22 5.24
C VAL A 43 -9.06 -15.85 4.54
N ASP A 44 -10.04 -16.79 4.57
CA ASP A 44 -11.39 -16.57 4.05
C ASP A 44 -12.19 -15.72 5.04
N ASP A 45 -12.38 -14.47 4.70
CA ASP A 45 -13.08 -13.46 5.52
C ASP A 45 -14.60 -13.55 5.34
N GLY A 46 -15.15 -14.77 5.43
CA GLY A 46 -16.59 -15.01 5.38
C GLY A 46 -17.18 -14.88 3.98
N SER A 47 -16.50 -15.42 2.95
CA SER A 47 -17.01 -15.45 1.59
C SER A 47 -18.38 -16.12 1.48
N THR A 48 -19.22 -15.60 0.58
CA THR A 48 -20.58 -16.07 0.29
C THR A 48 -20.70 -16.69 -1.09
N ASP A 49 -19.64 -16.61 -1.90
CA ASP A 49 -19.49 -17.27 -3.20
C ASP A 49 -18.73 -18.61 -3.06
N GLY A 50 -18.23 -19.17 -4.17
CA GLY A 50 -17.45 -20.41 -4.19
C GLY A 50 -16.02 -20.30 -3.62
N SER A 51 -15.57 -19.14 -3.19
CA SER A 51 -14.19 -18.94 -2.68
C SER A 51 -13.84 -19.84 -1.49
N SER A 52 -14.76 -19.99 -0.50
CA SER A 52 -14.55 -20.88 0.65
C SER A 52 -14.32 -22.34 0.22
N ARG A 53 -15.10 -22.82 -0.76
CA ARG A 53 -14.96 -24.17 -1.29
C ARG A 53 -13.61 -24.35 -1.98
N LEU A 54 -13.22 -23.39 -2.81
CA LEU A 54 -11.91 -23.40 -3.48
C LEU A 54 -10.75 -23.41 -2.47
N CYS A 55 -10.80 -22.59 -1.43
CA CYS A 55 -9.78 -22.59 -0.37
C CYS A 55 -9.61 -24.00 0.25
N ALA A 56 -10.71 -24.68 0.54
CA ALA A 56 -10.67 -26.04 1.10
C ALA A 56 -10.08 -27.05 0.10
N GLU A 57 -10.53 -27.01 -1.17
CA GLU A 57 -10.05 -27.89 -2.23
C GLU A 57 -8.53 -27.73 -2.48
N PHE A 58 -8.02 -26.50 -2.48
CA PHE A 58 -6.59 -26.25 -2.62
C PHE A 58 -5.79 -26.71 -1.38
N ALA A 59 -6.32 -26.54 -0.17
CA ALA A 59 -5.69 -27.00 1.07
C ALA A 59 -5.61 -28.53 1.14
N GLU A 60 -6.60 -29.25 0.58
CA GLU A 60 -6.54 -30.71 0.47
C GLU A 60 -5.49 -31.19 -0.54
N ARG A 61 -5.22 -30.41 -1.59
CA ARG A 61 -4.28 -30.76 -2.67
C ARG A 61 -2.83 -30.47 -2.35
N ASP A 62 -2.54 -29.44 -1.51
CA ASP A 62 -1.18 -29.03 -1.23
C ASP A 62 -0.96 -28.78 0.27
N PRO A 63 -0.10 -29.56 0.93
CA PRO A 63 0.13 -29.47 2.37
C PRO A 63 0.80 -28.17 2.84
N ARG A 64 1.26 -27.33 1.92
CA ARG A 64 1.79 -26.00 2.23
C ARG A 64 0.70 -25.00 2.56
N ILE A 65 -0.57 -25.31 2.23
CA ILE A 65 -1.71 -24.42 2.44
C ILE A 65 -2.35 -24.65 3.80
N GLU A 66 -2.51 -23.58 4.53
CA GLU A 66 -3.31 -23.49 5.76
C GLU A 66 -4.51 -22.58 5.47
N CYS A 67 -5.74 -23.06 5.63
CA CYS A 67 -6.95 -22.30 5.40
C CYS A 67 -7.59 -21.92 6.73
N ILE A 68 -7.79 -20.61 6.94
CA ILE A 68 -8.44 -20.03 8.12
C ILE A 68 -9.72 -19.36 7.66
N ARG A 69 -10.87 -19.75 8.24
CA ARG A 69 -12.15 -19.09 7.95
C ARG A 69 -12.57 -18.22 9.12
N THR A 70 -13.00 -16.99 8.81
CA THR A 70 -13.49 -16.01 9.78
C THR A 70 -14.86 -15.48 9.38
N SER A 71 -15.53 -14.74 10.27
CA SER A 71 -16.64 -13.87 9.89
C SER A 71 -16.09 -12.61 9.24
N ASN A 72 -16.80 -12.07 8.23
CA ASN A 72 -16.39 -10.87 7.51
C ASN A 72 -16.08 -9.71 8.48
N SER A 73 -14.80 -9.34 8.52
CA SER A 73 -14.26 -8.28 9.39
C SER A 73 -13.33 -7.33 8.62
N GLY A 74 -13.23 -7.52 7.30
CA GLY A 74 -12.46 -6.70 6.38
C GLY A 74 -11.02 -7.16 6.16
N VAL A 75 -10.41 -6.67 5.09
CA VAL A 75 -9.08 -7.09 4.61
C VAL A 75 -7.98 -6.92 5.66
N SER A 76 -8.03 -5.85 6.46
CA SER A 76 -7.10 -5.61 7.58
C SER A 76 -7.14 -6.73 8.61
N ALA A 77 -8.34 -7.15 9.03
CA ALA A 77 -8.52 -8.23 10.00
C ALA A 77 -8.04 -9.56 9.41
N ALA A 78 -8.35 -9.83 8.15
CA ALA A 78 -7.87 -11.02 7.46
C ALA A 78 -6.34 -11.06 7.38
N ARG A 79 -5.69 -9.97 6.97
CA ARG A 79 -4.21 -9.89 6.95
C ARG A 79 -3.60 -10.04 8.34
N ASN A 80 -4.20 -9.43 9.38
CA ASN A 80 -3.75 -9.61 10.77
C ASN A 80 -3.85 -11.07 11.22
N ARG A 81 -4.95 -11.75 10.88
CA ARG A 81 -5.11 -13.17 11.19
C ARG A 81 -4.06 -14.03 10.49
N GLY A 82 -3.72 -13.68 9.24
CA GLY A 82 -2.61 -14.30 8.52
C GLY A 82 -1.26 -14.07 9.18
N LEU A 83 -0.99 -12.85 9.66
CA LEU A 83 0.24 -12.52 10.40
C LEU A 83 0.37 -13.33 11.72
N GLU A 84 -0.73 -13.56 12.44
CA GLU A 84 -0.75 -14.36 13.65
C GLU A 84 -0.41 -15.84 13.38
N ALA A 85 -0.82 -16.37 12.22
CA ALA A 85 -0.58 -17.77 11.82
C ALA A 85 0.78 -17.97 11.13
N ALA A 86 1.45 -16.89 10.72
CA ALA A 86 2.71 -16.95 10.00
C ALA A 86 3.85 -17.51 10.87
N LYS A 87 4.55 -18.52 10.34
CA LYS A 87 5.69 -19.21 11.00
C LYS A 87 7.01 -18.97 10.26
N GLY A 88 6.93 -18.38 9.05
CA GLY A 88 8.07 -18.15 8.19
C GLY A 88 9.00 -17.06 8.72
N ARG A 89 10.26 -17.17 8.35
CA ARG A 89 11.25 -16.10 8.57
C ARG A 89 10.91 -14.85 7.76
N TRP A 90 10.28 -15.05 6.61
CA TRP A 90 9.89 -14.00 5.67
C TRP A 90 8.39 -13.98 5.50
N ILE A 91 7.83 -12.82 5.28
CA ILE A 91 6.40 -12.60 5.11
C ILE A 91 6.16 -11.91 3.77
N GLY A 92 5.30 -12.49 2.94
CA GLY A 92 4.77 -11.89 1.72
C GLY A 92 3.24 -11.81 1.80
N PHE A 93 2.67 -10.87 1.07
CA PHE A 93 1.23 -10.75 0.88
C PHE A 93 0.91 -10.88 -0.61
N VAL A 94 -0.19 -11.50 -0.94
CA VAL A 94 -0.74 -11.56 -2.30
C VAL A 94 -2.24 -11.34 -2.20
N ASP A 95 -2.77 -10.38 -2.95
CA ASP A 95 -4.21 -10.18 -3.01
C ASP A 95 -4.84 -11.28 -3.89
N ALA A 96 -5.97 -11.84 -3.47
CA ALA A 96 -6.54 -13.06 -4.03
C ALA A 96 -7.10 -12.89 -5.46
N ASP A 97 -7.21 -11.67 -5.95
CA ASP A 97 -7.56 -11.33 -7.34
C ASP A 97 -6.33 -11.09 -8.24
N ASP A 98 -5.12 -11.07 -7.68
CA ASP A 98 -3.86 -10.86 -8.37
C ASP A 98 -3.10 -12.18 -8.62
N TYR A 99 -1.93 -12.11 -9.28
CA TYR A 99 -1.03 -13.25 -9.44
C TYR A 99 0.43 -12.81 -9.57
N ILE A 100 1.36 -13.76 -9.41
CA ILE A 100 2.79 -13.50 -9.38
C ILE A 100 3.55 -14.36 -10.39
N GLU A 101 4.67 -13.85 -10.92
CA GLU A 101 5.58 -14.60 -11.78
C GLU A 101 6.22 -15.76 -11.04
N ALA A 102 6.53 -16.86 -11.74
CA ALA A 102 7.09 -18.08 -11.14
C ALA A 102 8.38 -17.86 -10.34
N GLY A 103 9.17 -16.85 -10.68
CA GLY A 103 10.42 -16.48 -9.99
C GLY A 103 10.28 -15.40 -8.93
N PHE A 104 9.06 -14.95 -8.59
CA PHE A 104 8.84 -13.80 -7.71
C PHE A 104 9.56 -13.93 -6.37
N TYR A 105 9.28 -14.97 -5.59
CA TYR A 105 9.88 -15.13 -4.27
C TYR A 105 11.37 -15.46 -4.34
N GLU A 106 11.82 -16.25 -5.31
CA GLU A 106 13.24 -16.53 -5.49
C GLU A 106 14.04 -15.26 -5.79
N THR A 107 13.52 -14.41 -6.67
CA THR A 107 14.12 -13.11 -6.97
C THR A 107 14.19 -12.23 -5.74
N LEU A 108 13.08 -12.08 -5.00
CA LEU A 108 13.08 -11.24 -3.79
C LEU A 108 14.06 -11.77 -2.72
N VAL A 109 14.13 -13.09 -2.50
CA VAL A 109 15.04 -13.71 -1.53
C VAL A 109 16.50 -13.51 -1.92
N THR A 110 16.86 -13.64 -3.21
CA THR A 110 18.24 -13.46 -3.66
C THR A 110 18.76 -12.04 -3.48
N HIS A 111 17.84 -11.06 -3.38
CA HIS A 111 18.16 -9.65 -3.15
C HIS A 111 18.11 -9.23 -1.67
N LEU A 112 17.80 -10.17 -0.76
CA LEU A 112 17.92 -9.92 0.67
C LEU A 112 19.40 -9.84 1.06
N THR A 113 19.70 -8.90 1.94
CA THR A 113 20.99 -8.84 2.65
C THR A 113 20.85 -9.58 3.99
N HIS A 114 21.93 -9.66 4.76
CA HIS A 114 21.92 -10.28 6.10
C HIS A 114 21.14 -9.46 7.16
N SER A 115 20.51 -8.37 6.79
CA SER A 115 19.76 -7.52 7.71
C SER A 115 18.32 -8.01 7.91
N ASP A 116 17.95 -8.34 9.14
CA ASP A 116 16.57 -8.68 9.52
C ASP A 116 15.61 -7.47 9.51
N LYS A 117 16.07 -6.30 9.04
CA LYS A 117 15.24 -5.09 8.92
C LYS A 117 15.20 -4.54 7.50
N GLN A 118 15.46 -5.37 6.52
CA GLN A 118 15.37 -5.00 5.10
C GLN A 118 13.99 -5.29 4.54
N ILE A 119 13.57 -4.44 3.61
CA ILE A 119 12.41 -4.66 2.75
C ILE A 119 12.93 -4.79 1.33
N VAL A 120 12.48 -5.81 0.59
CA VAL A 120 12.73 -5.96 -0.85
C VAL A 120 11.41 -5.76 -1.58
N CYS A 121 11.41 -4.99 -2.66
CA CYS A 121 10.24 -4.60 -3.43
C CYS A 121 10.52 -4.77 -4.92
N CYS A 122 9.57 -5.31 -5.68
CA CYS A 122 9.67 -5.42 -7.14
C CYS A 122 8.73 -4.47 -7.88
N GLY A 123 8.92 -4.38 -9.19
CA GLY A 123 8.02 -3.72 -10.12
C GLY A 123 6.67 -4.42 -10.21
N VAL A 124 5.68 -3.70 -10.78
CA VAL A 124 4.28 -4.13 -10.87
C VAL A 124 3.77 -3.92 -12.28
N ARG A 125 3.14 -4.92 -12.83
CA ARG A 125 2.39 -4.87 -14.08
C ARG A 125 0.90 -4.80 -13.80
N ALA A 126 0.24 -3.73 -14.24
CA ALA A 126 -1.22 -3.63 -14.18
C ALA A 126 -1.85 -4.18 -15.45
N GLU A 127 -2.87 -5.02 -15.29
CA GLU A 127 -3.60 -5.70 -16.38
C GLU A 127 -5.11 -5.60 -16.19
N ASP A 128 -5.85 -5.70 -17.29
CA ASP A 128 -7.30 -5.93 -17.26
C ASP A 128 -7.62 -7.42 -17.11
N THR A 129 -8.90 -7.76 -17.07
CA THR A 129 -9.37 -9.15 -16.97
C THR A 129 -9.06 -10.01 -18.21
N GLU A 130 -8.70 -9.40 -19.33
CA GLU A 130 -8.29 -10.07 -20.57
C GLU A 130 -6.77 -10.28 -20.64
N GLY A 131 -6.02 -9.78 -19.65
CA GLY A 131 -4.55 -9.85 -19.58
C GLY A 131 -3.84 -8.74 -20.38
N ASN A 132 -4.58 -7.75 -20.88
CA ASN A 132 -3.98 -6.63 -21.57
C ASN A 132 -3.34 -5.67 -20.57
N ARG A 133 -2.13 -5.22 -20.86
CA ARG A 133 -1.43 -4.23 -20.03
C ARG A 133 -2.20 -2.91 -19.97
N ILE A 134 -2.50 -2.45 -18.77
CA ILE A 134 -3.09 -1.15 -18.53
C ILE A 134 -1.99 -0.18 -18.11
N GLU A 135 -1.90 0.96 -18.80
CA GLU A 135 -0.96 2.02 -18.42
C GLU A 135 -1.45 2.84 -17.19
N ARG A 136 -1.86 2.11 -16.13
CA ARG A 136 -2.35 2.72 -14.88
C ARG A 136 -1.31 3.58 -14.19
N PHE A 137 -0.04 3.22 -14.40
CA PHE A 137 1.11 3.90 -13.79
C PHE A 137 1.85 4.81 -14.77
N LYS A 138 1.23 5.12 -15.93
CA LYS A 138 1.81 6.02 -16.94
C LYS A 138 2.22 7.36 -16.33
N GLY A 139 3.44 7.79 -16.61
CA GLY A 139 3.99 9.05 -16.12
C GLY A 139 4.54 8.98 -14.68
N ARG A 140 4.51 7.83 -14.01
CA ARG A 140 5.16 7.63 -12.72
C ARG A 140 6.63 7.28 -12.92
N ARG A 141 7.50 7.88 -12.13
CA ARG A 141 8.96 7.70 -12.23
C ARG A 141 9.42 6.60 -11.28
N PHE A 142 9.27 5.35 -11.69
CA PHE A 142 9.93 4.24 -10.99
C PHE A 142 11.37 4.12 -11.48
N PRO A 143 12.32 3.67 -10.63
CA PRO A 143 13.67 3.40 -11.08
C PRO A 143 13.65 2.33 -12.18
N ALA A 144 14.45 2.55 -13.25
CA ALA A 144 14.56 1.60 -14.35
C ALA A 144 15.62 0.52 -14.09
N VAL A 145 16.35 0.63 -12.97
CA VAL A 145 17.42 -0.27 -12.56
C VAL A 145 17.27 -0.61 -11.09
N GLU A 146 17.87 -1.70 -10.67
CA GLU A 146 17.96 -2.06 -9.25
C GLU A 146 18.58 -0.92 -8.43
N GLN A 147 18.02 -0.67 -7.26
CA GLN A 147 18.48 0.41 -6.43
C GLN A 147 18.27 0.12 -4.94
N ASP A 148 19.28 0.42 -4.14
CA ASP A 148 19.18 0.47 -2.69
C ASP A 148 18.83 1.89 -2.24
N PHE A 149 17.89 1.98 -1.33
CA PHE A 149 17.53 3.21 -0.64
C PHE A 149 17.78 3.02 0.85
N ASP A 150 18.43 3.96 1.49
CA ASP A 150 18.39 4.03 2.93
C ASP A 150 16.96 4.34 3.42
N ARG A 151 16.75 4.29 4.74
CA ARG A 151 15.43 4.51 5.33
C ARG A 151 14.81 5.86 4.93
N ASP A 152 15.59 6.92 4.97
CA ASP A 152 15.09 8.27 4.75
C ASP A 152 14.79 8.50 3.27
N ASP A 153 15.61 7.99 2.37
CA ASP A 153 15.35 8.00 0.92
C ASP A 153 14.12 7.16 0.55
N ALA A 154 13.95 5.98 1.18
CA ALA A 154 12.77 5.15 1.00
C ALA A 154 11.50 5.87 1.47
N LEU A 155 11.53 6.55 2.63
CA LEU A 155 10.44 7.35 3.15
C LEU A 155 10.10 8.54 2.24
N LEU A 156 11.08 9.23 1.68
CA LEU A 156 10.85 10.32 0.73
C LEU A 156 10.09 9.85 -0.51
N ARG A 157 10.45 8.69 -1.07
CA ARG A 157 9.76 8.10 -2.22
C ARG A 157 8.36 7.61 -1.85
N TYR A 158 8.24 7.01 -0.69
CA TYR A 158 6.99 6.54 -0.12
C TYR A 158 5.98 7.68 0.08
N LEU A 159 6.42 8.82 0.60
CA LEU A 159 5.59 9.99 0.87
C LEU A 159 5.32 10.84 -0.38
N ASN A 160 6.08 10.66 -1.46
CA ASN A 160 5.90 11.41 -2.69
C ASN A 160 4.61 10.96 -3.41
N PRO A 161 3.65 11.86 -3.64
CA PRO A 161 2.38 11.53 -4.29
C PRO A 161 2.49 10.89 -5.68
N ASP A 162 3.61 11.13 -6.39
CA ASP A 162 3.80 10.67 -7.75
C ASP A 162 4.41 9.26 -7.85
N THR A 163 5.05 8.79 -6.78
CA THR A 163 5.69 7.46 -6.73
C THR A 163 5.06 6.51 -5.73
N ARG A 164 4.30 7.01 -4.79
CA ARG A 164 3.82 6.33 -3.58
C ARG A 164 3.11 4.98 -3.81
N ILE A 165 2.39 4.80 -4.93
CA ILE A 165 1.56 3.60 -5.11
C ILE A 165 2.38 2.30 -5.14
N LEU A 166 3.57 2.32 -5.72
CA LEU A 166 4.48 1.18 -5.73
C LEU A 166 4.96 0.85 -4.32
N TYR A 167 5.18 1.89 -3.52
CA TYR A 167 5.75 1.75 -2.19
C TYR A 167 4.70 1.51 -1.10
N TRP A 168 3.44 1.93 -1.31
CA TRP A 168 2.35 1.74 -0.35
C TRP A 168 1.80 0.33 -0.33
N ALA A 169 1.73 -0.32 -1.50
CA ALA A 169 1.22 -1.68 -1.60
C ALA A 169 2.01 -2.62 -0.69
N VAL A 170 1.32 -3.53 -0.02
CA VAL A 170 1.97 -4.56 0.81
C VAL A 170 2.43 -5.76 -0.01
N TRP A 171 1.79 -6.02 -1.13
CA TRP A 171 1.83 -7.27 -1.86
C TRP A 171 3.02 -7.44 -2.83
N ASN A 172 3.69 -6.39 -3.27
CA ASN A 172 4.88 -6.48 -4.13
C ASN A 172 6.21 -6.50 -3.35
N LYS A 173 6.16 -6.95 -2.10
CA LYS A 173 7.27 -6.86 -1.15
C LYS A 173 7.50 -8.16 -0.38
N LEU A 174 8.72 -8.32 0.07
CA LEU A 174 9.10 -9.31 1.06
C LEU A 174 9.62 -8.60 2.32
N TYR A 175 9.08 -9.02 3.48
CA TYR A 175 9.41 -8.48 4.78
C TYR A 175 10.03 -9.55 5.66
N SER A 176 10.92 -9.19 6.58
CA SER A 176 11.29 -10.14 7.64
C SER A 176 10.21 -10.20 8.72
N ALA A 177 9.97 -11.38 9.29
CA ALA A 177 9.06 -11.53 10.42
C ALA A 177 9.52 -10.69 11.64
N GLU A 178 10.83 -10.51 11.82
CA GLU A 178 11.40 -9.67 12.88
C GLU A 178 11.01 -8.21 12.72
N LEU A 179 11.06 -7.67 11.49
CA LEU A 179 10.63 -6.30 11.19
C LEU A 179 9.16 -6.08 11.55
N LEU A 180 8.31 -7.09 11.30
CA LEU A 180 6.87 -7.00 11.48
C LEU A 180 6.40 -7.22 12.92
N LYS A 181 7.25 -7.62 13.85
CA LYS A 181 6.86 -7.83 15.26
C LYS A 181 6.13 -6.62 15.85
N GLY A 182 4.88 -6.83 16.26
CA GLY A 182 4.04 -5.79 16.86
C GLY A 182 3.59 -4.71 15.86
N ILE A 183 3.70 -4.94 14.54
CA ILE A 183 3.01 -4.17 13.51
C ILE A 183 1.78 -4.96 13.07
N ALA A 184 0.60 -4.34 13.13
CA ALA A 184 -0.64 -4.92 12.66
C ALA A 184 -1.39 -3.92 11.78
N PHE A 185 -2.24 -4.38 10.88
CA PHE A 185 -3.13 -3.49 10.11
C PHE A 185 -4.17 -2.85 11.01
N GLU A 186 -4.59 -1.63 10.68
CA GLU A 186 -5.67 -0.94 11.37
C GLU A 186 -7.02 -1.52 10.95
N ASN A 187 -7.83 -1.96 11.91
CA ASN A 187 -9.11 -2.64 11.63
C ASN A 187 -10.29 -1.68 11.48
N GLU A 188 -10.21 -0.49 12.10
CA GLU A 188 -11.34 0.46 12.09
C GLU A 188 -11.43 1.30 10.82
N LYS A 189 -10.39 1.27 9.98
CA LYS A 189 -10.25 2.05 8.76
C LYS A 189 -10.14 1.15 7.54
N VAL A 190 -10.90 1.49 6.50
CA VAL A 190 -11.11 0.63 5.33
C VAL A 190 -10.25 1.06 4.14
N ILE A 191 -9.89 2.35 4.04
CA ILE A 191 -9.13 2.90 2.91
C ILE A 191 -7.76 3.35 3.38
N ALA A 192 -6.72 2.95 2.63
CA ALA A 192 -5.30 3.26 2.88
C ALA A 192 -4.69 2.56 4.11
N GLU A 193 -5.21 1.40 4.50
CA GLU A 193 -4.65 0.52 5.53
C GLU A 193 -3.22 0.06 5.16
N ASP A 194 -2.99 -0.20 3.88
CA ASP A 194 -1.67 -0.55 3.32
C ASP A 194 -0.65 0.56 3.55
N PHE A 195 -1.09 1.81 3.36
CA PHE A 195 -0.24 2.97 3.62
C PHE A 195 0.21 3.01 5.07
N ASP A 196 -0.66 2.87 6.05
CA ASP A 196 -0.27 2.92 7.45
C ASP A 196 0.66 1.76 7.84
N PHE A 197 0.33 0.55 7.40
CA PHE A 197 1.13 -0.63 7.67
C PHE A 197 2.55 -0.50 7.10
N THR A 198 2.66 -0.20 5.81
CA THR A 198 3.96 -0.07 5.14
C THR A 198 4.79 1.09 5.67
N LEU A 199 4.15 2.23 6.05
CA LEU A 199 4.86 3.33 6.71
C LEU A 199 5.57 2.86 7.98
N ARG A 200 4.86 2.13 8.86
CA ARG A 200 5.44 1.61 10.10
C ARG A 200 6.55 0.60 9.85
N CYS A 201 6.45 -0.17 8.76
CA CYS A 201 7.54 -1.02 8.32
C CYS A 201 8.76 -0.20 7.87
N PHE A 202 8.56 0.84 7.04
CA PHE A 202 9.67 1.70 6.60
C PHE A 202 10.35 2.44 7.75
N LEU A 203 9.57 2.95 8.72
CA LEU A 203 10.13 3.62 9.90
C LEU A 203 11.05 2.73 10.75
N ARG A 204 10.83 1.42 10.73
CA ARG A 204 11.64 0.42 11.45
C ARG A 204 12.73 -0.22 10.60
N SER A 205 12.62 -0.11 9.28
CA SER A 205 13.57 -0.74 8.35
C SER A 205 14.92 0.00 8.33
N ASN A 206 15.93 -0.70 7.82
CA ASN A 206 17.21 -0.11 7.47
C ASN A 206 17.22 0.48 6.05
N GLY A 207 16.11 0.32 5.32
CA GLY A 207 15.94 0.78 3.95
C GLY A 207 15.18 -0.19 3.07
N LEU A 208 15.23 0.06 1.78
CA LEU A 208 14.50 -0.67 0.73
C LEU A 208 15.44 -1.05 -0.40
N ARG A 209 15.43 -2.32 -0.81
CA ARG A 209 15.95 -2.77 -2.10
C ARG A 209 14.82 -2.77 -3.11
N TYR A 210 14.98 -2.06 -4.21
CA TYR A 210 14.03 -2.06 -5.34
C TYR A 210 14.59 -2.84 -6.51
N ILE A 211 13.75 -3.72 -7.10
CA ILE A 211 14.01 -4.51 -8.29
C ILE A 211 13.04 -4.04 -9.37
N PRO A 212 13.49 -3.63 -10.57
CA PRO A 212 12.61 -3.08 -11.60
C PRO A 212 11.74 -4.12 -12.29
N ASP A 213 12.05 -5.41 -12.16
CA ASP A 213 11.32 -6.51 -12.79
C ASP A 213 9.87 -6.52 -12.32
N GLU A 214 8.95 -6.54 -13.28
CA GLU A 214 7.49 -6.54 -13.03
C GLU A 214 7.02 -7.96 -12.70
N LEU A 215 7.30 -8.41 -11.47
CA LEU A 215 7.03 -9.77 -11.03
C LEU A 215 5.67 -9.95 -10.37
N TYR A 216 4.95 -8.87 -10.09
CA TYR A 216 3.61 -8.86 -9.52
C TYR A 216 2.61 -8.32 -10.52
N HIS A 217 1.55 -9.08 -10.81
CA HIS A 217 0.48 -8.73 -11.74
C HIS A 217 -0.75 -8.25 -10.97
N TYR A 218 -0.98 -6.95 -11.06
CA TYR A 218 -2.11 -6.28 -10.42
C TYR A 218 -3.31 -6.25 -11.38
N LEU A 219 -4.39 -6.95 -11.02
CA LEU A 219 -5.59 -7.04 -11.85
C LEU A 219 -6.54 -5.86 -11.60
N VAL A 220 -6.80 -5.08 -12.63
CA VAL A 220 -7.81 -4.02 -12.60
C VAL A 220 -9.14 -4.56 -13.09
N ARG A 221 -10.07 -4.81 -12.18
CA ARG A 221 -11.38 -5.38 -12.47
C ARG A 221 -12.54 -4.45 -12.11
N PRO A 222 -13.71 -4.58 -12.76
CA PRO A 222 -14.91 -3.87 -12.34
C PRO A 222 -15.28 -4.25 -10.91
N GLY A 223 -15.71 -3.27 -10.11
CA GLY A 223 -16.13 -3.51 -8.71
C GLY A 223 -14.98 -3.65 -7.70
N SER A 224 -13.71 -3.48 -8.12
CA SER A 224 -12.62 -3.38 -7.15
C SER A 224 -12.78 -2.14 -6.26
N ALA A 225 -12.26 -2.19 -5.04
CA ALA A 225 -12.35 -1.08 -4.07
C ALA A 225 -11.90 0.29 -4.63
N ILE A 226 -11.04 0.28 -5.68
CA ILE A 226 -10.51 1.49 -6.30
C ILE A 226 -11.38 2.00 -7.46
N THR A 227 -12.15 1.13 -8.13
CA THR A 227 -12.98 1.51 -9.30
C THR A 227 -14.38 1.97 -8.94
N GLY A 228 -14.87 1.68 -7.71
CA GLY A 228 -16.24 1.94 -7.25
C GLY A 228 -16.46 3.27 -6.50
N SER A 229 -15.51 4.19 -6.45
CA SER A 229 -15.52 5.29 -5.49
C SER A 229 -16.52 6.41 -5.79
N ARG A 230 -17.74 6.27 -5.27
CA ARG A 230 -18.52 7.42 -4.81
C ARG A 230 -17.94 7.91 -3.49
N PHE A 231 -18.03 9.22 -3.22
CA PHE A 231 -17.63 9.76 -1.92
C PHE A 231 -18.46 9.06 -0.80
N SER A 232 -17.76 8.51 0.18
CA SER A 232 -18.34 7.74 1.30
C SER A 232 -17.74 8.17 2.63
N LYS A 233 -18.25 7.65 3.75
CA LYS A 233 -17.66 7.86 5.08
C LYS A 233 -16.16 7.50 5.15
N ASN A 234 -15.73 6.52 4.37
CA ASN A 234 -14.35 6.05 4.36
C ASN A 234 -13.42 6.99 3.56
N SER A 235 -13.96 7.96 2.81
CA SER A 235 -13.14 8.92 2.03
C SER A 235 -12.26 9.81 2.92
N PHE A 236 -12.55 9.89 4.22
CA PHE A 236 -11.74 10.62 5.21
C PHE A 236 -10.59 9.79 5.81
N ASP A 237 -10.57 8.47 5.60
CA ASP A 237 -9.53 7.59 6.18
C ASP A 237 -8.12 8.00 5.74
N GLY A 238 -7.97 8.46 4.50
CA GLY A 238 -6.70 9.00 4.01
C GLY A 238 -6.15 10.16 4.84
N MET A 239 -7.03 11.02 5.38
CA MET A 239 -6.61 12.12 6.29
C MET A 239 -6.17 11.58 7.65
N PHE A 240 -6.91 10.63 8.20
CA PHE A 240 -6.53 9.97 9.45
C PHE A 240 -5.12 9.37 9.36
N PHE A 241 -4.83 8.62 8.30
CA PHE A 241 -3.53 7.99 8.11
C PHE A 241 -2.41 8.99 7.83
N MET A 242 -2.67 10.06 7.09
CA MET A 242 -1.67 11.10 6.85
C MET A 242 -1.32 11.88 8.13
N ASP A 243 -2.29 12.17 8.98
CA ASP A 243 -2.03 12.78 10.29
C ASP A 243 -1.24 11.83 11.20
N ARG A 244 -1.55 10.54 11.16
CA ARG A 244 -0.78 9.52 11.87
C ARG A 244 0.65 9.44 11.34
N ALA A 245 0.84 9.46 10.02
CA ALA A 245 2.16 9.46 9.40
C ALA A 245 3.03 10.62 9.89
N VAL A 246 2.49 11.83 9.90
CA VAL A 246 3.21 13.01 10.43
C VAL A 246 3.63 12.79 11.89
N ARG A 247 2.70 12.31 12.74
CA ARG A 247 3.00 12.05 14.16
C ARG A 247 4.06 10.96 14.35
N GLU A 248 3.98 9.86 13.62
CA GLU A 248 4.94 8.74 13.74
C GLU A 248 6.35 9.15 13.26
N ILE A 249 6.45 9.90 12.17
CA ILE A 249 7.72 10.46 11.67
C ILE A 249 8.34 11.41 12.70
N GLN A 250 7.52 12.28 13.32
CA GLN A 250 7.97 13.17 14.39
C GLN A 250 8.44 12.40 15.62
N ARG A 251 7.68 11.38 16.05
CA ARG A 251 8.05 10.52 17.19
C ARG A 251 9.35 9.75 16.97
N ALA A 252 9.59 9.33 15.72
CA ALA A 252 10.83 8.69 15.32
C ALA A 252 12.03 9.64 15.26
N GLY A 253 11.84 10.93 15.52
CA GLY A 253 12.88 11.95 15.45
C GLY A 253 13.39 12.22 14.03
N ILE A 254 12.62 11.82 13.00
CA ILE A 254 12.98 12.00 11.59
C ILE A 254 12.55 13.41 11.18
N GLY A 255 13.54 14.24 10.86
CA GLY A 255 13.35 15.64 10.48
C GLY A 255 13.61 15.91 9.00
N GLY A 256 13.97 17.16 8.70
CA GLY A 256 14.43 17.59 7.37
C GLY A 256 13.37 17.42 6.28
N GLU A 257 13.77 16.84 5.15
CA GLU A 257 12.92 16.71 3.96
C GLU A 257 11.81 15.66 4.15
N VAL A 258 12.03 14.62 4.95
CA VAL A 258 11.03 13.55 5.19
C VAL A 258 9.78 14.13 5.85
N ILE A 259 9.93 14.87 6.94
CA ILE A 259 8.76 15.47 7.63
C ILE A 259 8.06 16.52 6.75
N LYS A 260 8.83 17.30 5.96
CA LYS A 260 8.24 18.25 5.00
C LYS A 260 7.42 17.53 3.93
N CYS A 261 7.94 16.42 3.40
CA CYS A 261 7.22 15.61 2.42
C CYS A 261 5.93 15.03 3.00
N ALA A 262 5.95 14.57 4.26
CA ALA A 262 4.75 14.09 4.96
C ALA A 262 3.70 15.20 5.14
N LEU A 263 4.12 16.40 5.54
CA LEU A 263 3.23 17.56 5.69
C LEU A 263 2.60 17.95 4.34
N ILE A 264 3.38 18.01 3.27
CA ILE A 264 2.87 18.27 1.90
C ILE A 264 1.88 17.19 1.47
N GLY A 265 2.19 15.91 1.70
CA GLY A 265 1.31 14.78 1.41
C GLY A 265 -0.02 14.88 2.14
N ARG A 266 -0.01 15.31 3.41
CA ARG A 266 -1.20 15.58 4.22
C ARG A 266 -2.07 16.69 3.59
N GLU A 267 -1.48 17.80 3.18
CA GLU A 267 -2.20 18.90 2.54
C GLU A 267 -2.80 18.50 1.19
N ILE A 268 -2.05 17.75 0.38
CA ILE A 268 -2.57 17.21 -0.89
C ILE A 268 -3.77 16.28 -0.63
N THR A 269 -3.71 15.47 0.40
CA THR A 269 -4.80 14.56 0.79
C THR A 269 -6.02 15.36 1.23
N ALA A 270 -5.85 16.38 2.09
CA ALA A 270 -6.93 17.27 2.50
C ALA A 270 -7.61 17.97 1.31
N ALA A 271 -6.82 18.49 0.37
CA ALA A 271 -7.32 19.15 -0.83
C ALA A 271 -8.11 18.18 -1.74
N LYS A 272 -7.63 16.95 -1.90
CA LYS A 272 -8.33 15.91 -2.68
C LYS A 272 -9.64 15.50 -2.01
N THR A 273 -9.63 15.28 -0.70
CA THR A 273 -10.83 14.92 0.07
C THR A 273 -11.91 16.00 -0.04
N LEU A 274 -11.54 17.28 0.12
CA LEU A 274 -12.47 18.39 -0.07
C LEU A 274 -13.02 18.47 -1.50
N ARG A 275 -12.16 18.29 -2.51
CA ARG A 275 -12.59 18.26 -3.92
C ARG A 275 -13.60 17.14 -4.16
N ASP A 276 -13.31 15.94 -3.69
CA ASP A 276 -14.14 14.76 -3.93
C ASP A 276 -15.47 14.89 -3.20
N TYR A 277 -15.49 15.47 -1.99
CA TYR A 277 -16.71 15.88 -1.30
C TYR A 277 -17.54 16.87 -2.12
N GLN A 278 -16.92 17.94 -2.63
CA GLN A 278 -17.62 18.96 -3.43
C GLN A 278 -18.23 18.38 -4.73
N ARG A 279 -17.60 17.34 -5.29
CA ARG A 279 -18.11 16.64 -6.48
C ARG A 279 -19.19 15.60 -6.17
N GLY A 280 -19.08 14.89 -5.03
CA GLY A 280 -19.98 13.82 -4.63
C GLY A 280 -21.29 14.31 -4.01
N ASN A 281 -21.32 15.53 -3.46
CA ASN A 281 -22.45 16.06 -2.66
C ASN A 281 -23.70 16.41 -3.48
N ARG A 282 -23.77 16.00 -4.74
CA ARG A 282 -24.97 16.17 -5.58
C ARG A 282 -25.96 15.00 -5.49
N GLU A 283 -25.59 13.86 -4.86
CA GLU A 283 -26.39 12.63 -4.95
C GLU A 283 -26.56 11.83 -3.65
N ALA A 284 -25.94 12.20 -2.51
CA ALA A 284 -26.09 11.44 -1.26
C ALA A 284 -25.99 12.32 -0.02
N GLU A 285 -26.77 11.98 1.01
CA GLU A 285 -26.59 12.48 2.38
C GLU A 285 -25.15 12.16 2.84
N GLY A 286 -24.39 13.20 3.20
CA GLY A 286 -23.03 13.06 3.70
C GLY A 286 -23.00 12.27 5.02
N PRO A 287 -21.85 11.66 5.38
CA PRO A 287 -21.72 10.95 6.65
C PRO A 287 -22.05 11.89 7.83
N GLU A 288 -22.66 11.36 8.90
CA GLU A 288 -23.11 12.11 10.08
C GLU A 288 -22.05 13.03 10.72
N ASN A 289 -20.76 12.75 10.51
CA ASN A 289 -19.64 13.54 11.04
C ASN A 289 -18.86 14.30 9.95
N ALA A 290 -19.39 14.41 8.73
CA ALA A 290 -18.66 15.02 7.60
C ALA A 290 -18.18 16.45 7.88
N GLU A 291 -18.97 17.24 8.62
CA GLU A 291 -18.60 18.63 8.96
C GLU A 291 -17.35 18.72 9.83
N ALA A 292 -17.17 17.81 10.80
CA ALA A 292 -15.97 17.78 11.63
C ALA A 292 -14.72 17.40 10.81
N ASP A 293 -14.84 16.40 9.94
CA ASP A 293 -13.76 15.95 9.08
C ASP A 293 -13.42 17.00 8.00
N LEU A 294 -14.42 17.68 7.45
CA LEU A 294 -14.23 18.80 6.53
C LEU A 294 -13.57 19.99 7.22
N ALA A 295 -13.98 20.31 8.46
CA ALA A 295 -13.31 21.34 9.26
C ALA A 295 -11.82 21.01 9.46
N ARG A 296 -11.50 19.76 9.76
CA ARG A 296 -10.12 19.28 9.88
C ARG A 296 -9.33 19.43 8.58
N CYS A 297 -9.93 19.11 7.42
CA CYS A 297 -9.30 19.33 6.12
C CYS A 297 -9.01 20.81 5.87
N ARG A 298 -9.95 21.70 6.20
CA ARG A 298 -9.81 23.16 6.06
C ARG A 298 -8.72 23.72 6.99
N GLU A 299 -8.69 23.27 8.25
CA GLU A 299 -7.65 23.62 9.22
C GLU A 299 -6.27 23.19 8.73
N THR A 300 -6.14 21.96 8.24
CA THR A 300 -4.89 21.45 7.65
C THR A 300 -4.38 22.37 6.55
N LEU A 301 -5.24 22.75 5.60
CA LEU A 301 -4.87 23.64 4.50
C LEU A 301 -4.54 25.07 4.95
N SER A 302 -5.21 25.57 5.98
CA SER A 302 -4.92 26.91 6.52
C SER A 302 -3.60 26.97 7.28
N SER A 303 -3.29 25.95 8.07
CA SER A 303 -2.01 25.83 8.79
C SER A 303 -0.83 25.52 7.87
N GLY A 304 -1.07 24.79 6.78
CA GLY A 304 -0.03 24.42 5.82
C GLY A 304 0.47 25.58 4.95
N ARG A 305 -0.22 26.72 4.93
CA ARG A 305 0.22 27.92 4.15
C ARG A 305 1.63 28.37 4.52
N GLU A 306 2.04 28.27 5.78
CA GLU A 306 3.39 28.61 6.24
C GLU A 306 4.42 27.55 5.80
N ALA A 307 4.09 26.28 5.88
CA ALA A 307 4.96 25.19 5.44
C ALA A 307 5.26 25.25 3.92
N MET A 308 4.27 25.65 3.12
CA MET A 308 4.43 25.83 1.67
C MET A 308 5.27 27.07 1.30
N ARG A 309 5.38 28.07 2.16
CA ARG A 309 6.17 29.29 1.95
C ARG A 309 7.62 29.16 2.34
N ALA A 310 7.97 28.25 3.23
CA ALA A 310 9.35 28.04 3.65
C ALA A 310 10.21 27.54 2.47
N PRO A 311 11.33 28.20 2.15
CA PRO A 311 12.23 27.74 1.10
C PRO A 311 12.78 26.38 1.49
N LEU A 312 12.50 25.37 0.69
CA LEU A 312 13.01 24.02 0.87
C LEU A 312 14.50 24.03 0.52
N ALA A 313 15.36 23.74 1.48
CA ALA A 313 16.80 23.75 1.31
C ALA A 313 17.21 22.71 0.23
N ARG A 314 18.00 23.15 -0.74
CA ARG A 314 18.56 22.26 -1.77
C ARG A 314 19.63 21.38 -1.14
N ARG A 315 19.36 20.08 -1.04
CA ARG A 315 20.38 19.05 -0.96
C ARG A 315 20.27 18.20 -2.23
N ASN A 316 21.38 17.93 -2.86
CA ASN A 316 21.60 17.16 -4.11
C ASN A 316 20.39 16.37 -4.62
N GLY A 317 19.49 17.01 -5.43
CA GLY A 317 18.40 16.29 -6.05
C GLY A 317 17.02 16.98 -6.04
N GLY A 318 16.87 18.13 -5.49
CA GLY A 318 15.61 18.90 -5.48
C GLY A 318 14.85 18.82 -4.16
N SER A 319 14.05 19.86 -3.89
CA SER A 319 13.21 19.91 -2.67
C SER A 319 12.01 18.96 -2.78
N ALA A 320 11.47 18.51 -1.65
CA ALA A 320 10.24 17.69 -1.62
C ALA A 320 9.10 18.35 -2.41
N TRP A 321 8.99 19.68 -2.38
CA TRP A 321 7.99 20.44 -3.14
C TRP A 321 8.27 20.48 -4.64
N SER A 322 9.52 20.47 -5.09
CA SER A 322 9.86 20.42 -6.51
C SER A 322 9.50 19.08 -7.16
N ALA A 323 9.46 18.01 -6.37
CA ALA A 323 9.07 16.68 -6.80
C ALA A 323 7.54 16.51 -6.94
N VAL A 324 6.74 17.46 -6.43
CA VAL A 324 5.28 17.44 -6.53
C VAL A 324 4.83 17.96 -7.87
N THR A 325 3.89 17.27 -8.53
CA THR A 325 3.35 17.70 -9.83
C THR A 325 2.68 19.07 -9.77
N LEU A 326 2.71 19.81 -10.88
CA LEU A 326 2.02 21.08 -10.99
C LEU A 326 0.52 20.94 -10.67
N LYS A 327 -0.12 19.84 -11.10
CA LYS A 327 -1.53 19.55 -10.80
C LYS A 327 -1.80 19.50 -9.30
N SER A 328 -0.97 18.82 -8.52
CA SER A 328 -1.11 18.74 -7.08
C SER A 328 -0.86 20.08 -6.39
N LYS A 329 0.12 20.86 -6.87
CA LYS A 329 0.38 22.23 -6.38
C LYS A 329 -0.80 23.16 -6.61
N VAL A 330 -1.37 23.13 -7.80
CA VAL A 330 -2.56 23.93 -8.16
C VAL A 330 -3.76 23.50 -7.30
N LEU A 331 -3.96 22.21 -7.10
CA LEU A 331 -5.06 21.69 -6.25
C LEU A 331 -4.95 22.22 -4.82
N CYS A 332 -3.76 22.14 -4.20
CA CYS A 332 -3.54 22.67 -2.85
C CYS A 332 -3.77 24.18 -2.79
N PHE A 333 -3.28 24.93 -3.78
CA PHE A 333 -3.48 26.38 -3.85
C PHE A 333 -4.98 26.73 -3.91
N ILE A 334 -5.74 26.08 -4.79
CA ILE A 334 -7.18 26.34 -4.96
C ILE A 334 -7.96 25.92 -3.72
N ALA A 335 -7.64 24.77 -3.13
CA ALA A 335 -8.27 24.32 -1.90
C ALA A 335 -8.04 25.28 -0.73
N ALA A 336 -6.82 25.82 -0.62
CA ALA A 336 -6.46 26.77 0.43
C ALA A 336 -7.08 28.16 0.29
N HIS A 337 -7.38 28.59 -0.95
CA HIS A 337 -7.79 29.99 -1.23
C HIS A 337 -9.21 30.13 -1.78
N CYS A 338 -9.71 29.12 -2.48
CA CYS A 338 -10.99 29.16 -3.18
C CYS A 338 -11.68 27.80 -3.21
N GLU A 339 -12.01 27.26 -2.05
CA GLU A 339 -12.60 25.92 -1.90
C GLU A 339 -13.79 25.67 -2.85
N LYS A 340 -14.64 26.68 -3.08
CA LYS A 340 -15.80 26.56 -3.98
C LYS A 340 -15.44 26.23 -5.42
N LEU A 341 -14.18 26.49 -5.84
CA LEU A 341 -13.68 26.17 -7.18
C LEU A 341 -13.22 24.71 -7.31
N LEU A 342 -13.05 23.97 -6.21
CA LEU A 342 -12.60 22.58 -6.24
C LEU A 342 -13.52 21.66 -7.05
N ARG A 343 -14.80 22.00 -7.15
CA ARG A 343 -15.79 21.24 -7.93
C ARG A 343 -15.52 21.22 -9.44
N PHE A 344 -14.72 22.16 -9.94
CA PHE A 344 -14.41 22.34 -11.39
C PHE A 344 -13.05 21.74 -11.78
N ILE A 345 -12.23 21.27 -10.83
CA ILE A 345 -10.92 20.66 -11.03
C ILE A 345 -10.98 19.16 -10.87
#